data_6310b907d8a593a7cd8cfbb101ea102b
#
_entry.id   6310b907d8a593a7cd8cfbb101ea102b
#
_cell.length_a   1.000
_cell.length_b   1.000
_cell.length_c   1.000
_cell.angle_alpha   90.00
_cell.angle_beta   90.00
_cell.angle_gamma   90.00
#
_symmetry.space_group_name_H-M   'P 1'
#
loop_
_entity.id
_entity.type
_entity.pdbx_description
1 polymer ?
#
loop_
_entity_poly.entity_id
_entity_poly.type
_entity_poly.pdbx_seq_one_letter_code
_entity_poly.pdbx_strand_id
1 'polypeptide(L)'
;MKNWALWFTRNGWPIFPAHGVIKGAGCTCRQGSECSSPGKHPATRRGWKDASLDAGQVSEWFADNPNYNLALACGSITVLDVDGEKGRQSLASLLDKDKAAQLRKTPRARTGGGGWHLFFQGIDVKNLVGFKPGLDIRSRGGHVILPPSIHASGKRYAFDRCPTKFKLQRFPDWLAKITSEPAPRIASSMIHVDAGNIDDVPTITDYRNNALTSLCGRLFKQGHTASEVSALLLSINENKCRPPLERPEVE
;
A
#
# COMPACT_ATOMS: atom_id res chain seq x y z
N MET A 1 15.52 0.69 16.80
CA MET A 1 15.39 0.62 15.33
C MET A 1 16.55 -0.15 14.71
N LYS A 2 17.79 0.28 14.88
CA LYS A 2 19.02 -0.29 14.26
C LYS A 2 19.13 -1.81 14.33
N ASN A 3 18.91 -2.45 15.49
CA ASN A 3 19.02 -3.91 15.63
C ASN A 3 18.03 -4.67 14.73
N TRP A 4 16.81 -4.19 14.60
CA TRP A 4 15.82 -4.75 13.68
C TRP A 4 16.22 -4.53 12.22
N ALA A 5 16.70 -3.33 11.89
CA ALA A 5 17.18 -3.02 10.56
C ALA A 5 18.29 -3.99 10.12
N LEU A 6 19.29 -4.21 10.97
CA LEU A 6 20.38 -5.16 10.72
C LEU A 6 19.89 -6.63 10.65
N TRP A 7 18.90 -6.99 11.46
CA TRP A 7 18.30 -8.32 11.38
C TRP A 7 17.63 -8.54 10.02
N PHE A 8 16.81 -7.58 9.57
CA PHE A 8 16.16 -7.66 8.26
C PHE A 8 17.17 -7.77 7.12
N THR A 9 18.18 -6.94 7.13
CA THR A 9 19.26 -6.93 6.12
C THR A 9 19.92 -8.30 6.02
N ARG A 10 20.34 -8.88 7.16
CA ARG A 10 20.99 -10.22 7.23
C ARG A 10 20.07 -11.36 6.77
N ASN A 11 18.75 -11.18 6.82
CA ASN A 11 17.77 -12.16 6.39
C ASN A 11 17.19 -11.87 4.98
N GLY A 12 17.87 -11.05 4.19
CA GLY A 12 17.52 -10.79 2.79
C GLY A 12 16.32 -9.87 2.57
N TRP A 13 15.96 -9.06 3.59
CA TRP A 13 14.91 -8.05 3.47
C TRP A 13 15.54 -6.71 3.08
N PRO A 14 15.38 -6.24 1.82
CA PRO A 14 15.96 -4.97 1.39
C PRO A 14 15.20 -3.82 2.05
N ILE A 15 15.91 -3.05 2.87
CA ILE A 15 15.31 -1.98 3.68
C ILE A 15 15.89 -0.62 3.35
N PHE A 16 15.14 0.41 3.70
CA PHE A 16 15.56 1.81 3.62
C PHE A 16 14.90 2.62 4.74
N PRO A 17 15.46 3.79 5.11
CA PRO A 17 14.84 4.69 6.07
C PRO A 17 13.65 5.41 5.44
N ALA A 18 12.54 5.43 6.15
CA ALA A 18 11.41 6.31 5.89
C ALA A 18 11.38 7.43 6.94
N HIS A 19 10.81 8.57 6.59
CA HIS A 19 10.57 9.61 7.58
C HIS A 19 9.74 9.05 8.74
N GLY A 20 10.07 9.44 9.96
CA GLY A 20 9.36 9.02 11.16
C GLY A 20 8.28 10.00 11.58
N VAL A 21 7.65 9.69 12.71
CA VAL A 21 6.64 10.55 13.33
C VAL A 21 7.08 10.90 14.74
N ILE A 22 7.07 12.19 15.06
CA ILE A 22 7.36 12.72 16.38
C ILE A 22 6.08 13.24 16.99
N LYS A 23 5.75 12.78 18.19
CA LYS A 23 4.54 13.20 18.92
C LYS A 23 4.55 14.73 19.11
N GLY A 24 3.50 15.38 18.65
CA GLY A 24 3.34 16.84 18.72
C GLY A 24 4.06 17.64 17.65
N ALA A 25 4.98 17.03 16.88
CA ALA A 25 5.73 17.72 15.81
C ALA A 25 5.43 17.18 14.39
N GLY A 26 4.70 16.07 14.28
CA GLY A 26 4.32 15.50 12.99
C GLY A 26 5.41 14.65 12.35
N CYS A 27 5.54 14.75 11.03
CA CYS A 27 6.53 14.02 10.25
C CYS A 27 7.93 14.62 10.41
N THR A 28 8.97 13.79 10.38
CA THR A 28 10.37 14.25 10.40
C THR A 28 10.84 14.90 9.09
N CYS A 29 10.00 14.94 8.05
CA CYS A 29 10.30 15.63 6.80
C CYS A 29 10.12 17.16 6.95
N ARG A 30 10.52 17.90 5.90
CA ARG A 30 10.43 19.36 5.90
C ARG A 30 9.00 19.90 6.07
N GLN A 31 7.98 19.12 5.72
CA GLN A 31 6.59 19.53 5.82
C GLN A 31 6.03 19.40 7.26
N GLY A 32 6.70 18.66 8.15
CA GLY A 32 6.30 18.52 9.55
C GLY A 32 4.85 18.06 9.71
N SER A 33 4.02 18.88 10.34
CA SER A 33 2.59 18.65 10.55
C SER A 33 1.75 18.65 9.27
N GLU A 34 2.21 19.35 8.22
CA GLU A 34 1.51 19.47 6.93
C GLU A 34 1.79 18.29 5.98
N CYS A 35 2.56 17.31 6.41
CA CYS A 35 2.91 16.16 5.60
C CYS A 35 1.68 15.27 5.31
N SER A 36 1.36 15.06 4.03
CA SER A 36 0.23 14.24 3.60
C SER A 36 0.39 12.73 3.87
N SER A 37 1.63 12.27 4.09
CA SER A 37 1.96 10.86 4.32
C SER A 37 2.94 10.67 5.49
N PRO A 38 2.61 11.16 6.70
CA PRO A 38 3.55 11.18 7.81
C PRO A 38 3.98 9.77 8.23
N GLY A 39 5.28 9.56 8.33
CA GLY A 39 5.87 8.31 8.76
C GLY A 39 5.91 7.19 7.70
N LYS A 40 5.47 7.44 6.47
CA LYS A 40 5.33 6.41 5.43
C LYS A 40 6.19 6.65 4.19
N HIS A 41 6.65 7.87 3.94
CA HIS A 41 7.42 8.17 2.73
C HIS A 41 8.94 8.07 2.93
N PRO A 42 9.69 7.73 1.86
CA PRO A 42 11.13 7.54 1.94
C PRO A 42 11.89 8.78 2.44
N ALA A 43 12.94 8.56 3.25
CA ALA A 43 13.92 9.58 3.64
C ALA A 43 15.17 9.57 2.75
N THR A 44 15.25 8.67 1.78
CA THR A 44 16.33 8.54 0.80
C THR A 44 16.05 9.33 -0.46
N ARG A 45 17.11 9.66 -1.22
CA ARG A 45 17.03 10.50 -2.41
C ARG A 45 16.22 9.87 -3.55
N ARG A 46 16.38 8.54 -3.79
CA ARG A 46 15.72 7.81 -4.87
C ARG A 46 14.55 6.94 -4.37
N GLY A 47 14.11 7.20 -3.14
CA GLY A 47 13.02 6.47 -2.53
C GLY A 47 13.36 5.00 -2.28
N TRP A 48 12.42 4.10 -2.53
CA TRP A 48 12.60 2.66 -2.35
C TRP A 48 13.74 2.06 -3.19
N LYS A 49 14.20 2.73 -4.25
CA LYS A 49 15.32 2.31 -5.09
C LYS A 49 16.67 2.33 -4.38
N ASP A 50 16.76 3.05 -3.27
CA ASP A 50 17.95 3.07 -2.42
C ASP A 50 17.97 1.96 -1.38
N ALA A 51 16.94 1.10 -1.35
CA ALA A 51 16.90 0.00 -0.40
C ALA A 51 18.15 -0.89 -0.50
N SER A 52 18.67 -1.30 0.65
CA SER A 52 19.95 -1.98 0.74
C SER A 52 19.88 -3.24 1.59
N LEU A 53 20.74 -4.20 1.25
CA LEU A 53 21.10 -5.38 2.05
C LEU A 53 22.49 -5.20 2.68
N ASP A 54 23.16 -4.06 2.47
CA ASP A 54 24.45 -3.76 3.07
C ASP A 54 24.28 -3.31 4.53
N ALA A 55 24.87 -4.07 5.45
CA ALA A 55 24.75 -3.82 6.88
C ALA A 55 25.45 -2.53 7.32
N GLY A 56 26.51 -2.11 6.63
CA GLY A 56 27.23 -0.86 6.87
C GLY A 56 26.34 0.34 6.56
N GLN A 57 25.85 0.40 5.33
CA GLN A 57 24.94 1.45 4.87
C GLN A 57 23.69 1.56 5.74
N VAL A 58 23.08 0.44 6.07
CA VAL A 58 21.90 0.39 6.93
C VAL A 58 22.23 0.87 8.35
N SER A 59 23.39 0.48 8.88
CA SER A 59 23.86 0.93 10.20
C SER A 59 24.03 2.45 10.27
N GLU A 60 24.59 3.06 9.21
CA GLU A 60 24.77 4.52 9.09
C GLU A 60 23.42 5.23 9.11
N TRP A 61 22.47 4.87 8.26
CA TRP A 61 21.16 5.52 8.21
C TRP A 61 20.46 5.61 9.57
N PHE A 62 20.51 4.53 10.35
CA PHE A 62 19.82 4.49 11.65
C PHE A 62 20.70 4.91 12.84
N ALA A 63 21.99 5.19 12.61
CA ALA A 63 22.85 5.90 13.55
C ALA A 63 22.66 7.41 13.42
N ASP A 64 22.61 7.91 12.19
CA ASP A 64 22.52 9.34 11.89
C ASP A 64 21.16 9.92 12.32
N ASN A 65 20.07 9.15 12.18
CA ASN A 65 18.76 9.61 12.61
C ASN A 65 17.92 8.49 13.26
N PRO A 66 17.90 8.44 14.61
CA PRO A 66 17.13 7.42 15.35
C PRO A 66 15.62 7.56 15.21
N ASN A 67 15.12 8.70 14.70
CA ASN A 67 13.70 8.97 14.50
C ASN A 67 13.16 8.43 13.17
N TYR A 68 14.01 7.90 12.30
CA TYR A 68 13.53 7.27 11.08
C TYR A 68 12.69 6.02 11.36
N ASN A 69 11.64 5.86 10.58
CA ASN A 69 10.92 4.60 10.42
C ASN A 69 11.68 3.66 9.49
N LEU A 70 11.39 2.39 9.62
CA LEU A 70 12.00 1.31 8.85
C LEU A 70 11.03 0.88 7.75
N ALA A 71 11.46 0.93 6.50
CA ALA A 71 10.68 0.52 5.34
C ALA A 71 11.32 -0.66 4.61
N LEU A 72 10.49 -1.56 4.08
CA LEU A 72 10.83 -2.65 3.19
C LEU A 72 10.55 -2.25 1.74
N ALA A 73 11.54 -2.35 0.86
CA ALA A 73 11.29 -2.33 -0.58
C ALA A 73 10.79 -3.70 -1.03
N CYS A 74 9.56 -3.75 -1.52
CA CYS A 74 8.94 -5.00 -1.97
C CYS A 74 9.52 -5.46 -3.32
N GLY A 75 9.45 -6.77 -3.57
CA GLY A 75 9.97 -7.43 -4.76
C GLY A 75 10.46 -8.83 -4.43
N SER A 76 11.59 -8.95 -3.73
CA SER A 76 12.04 -10.22 -3.13
C SER A 76 11.09 -10.72 -2.03
N ILE A 77 10.29 -9.82 -1.48
CA ILE A 77 9.21 -10.10 -0.55
C ILE A 77 7.95 -9.40 -1.09
N THR A 78 6.86 -10.16 -1.21
CA THR A 78 5.54 -9.67 -1.55
C THR A 78 4.71 -9.53 -0.28
N VAL A 79 3.95 -8.45 -0.17
CA VAL A 79 3.13 -8.18 1.01
C VAL A 79 1.67 -8.05 0.61
N LEU A 80 0.78 -8.79 1.30
CA LEU A 80 -0.64 -8.49 1.33
C LEU A 80 -0.85 -7.45 2.43
N ASP A 81 -1.19 -6.25 2.02
CA ASP A 81 -1.51 -5.13 2.89
C ASP A 81 -3.03 -5.07 3.08
N VAL A 82 -3.46 -5.11 4.33
CA VAL A 82 -4.86 -5.18 4.76
C VAL A 82 -5.15 -3.95 5.59
N ASP A 83 -5.82 -2.96 5.00
CA ASP A 83 -6.07 -1.68 5.63
C ASP A 83 -7.36 -1.66 6.48
N GLY A 84 -7.18 -1.48 7.76
CA GLY A 84 -8.25 -1.23 8.72
C GLY A 84 -9.37 -2.27 8.71
N GLU A 85 -10.58 -1.85 9.05
CA GLU A 85 -11.76 -2.72 9.11
C GLU A 85 -12.23 -3.12 7.70
N LYS A 86 -12.24 -2.18 6.75
CA LYS A 86 -12.64 -2.45 5.36
C LYS A 86 -11.82 -3.59 4.75
N GLY A 87 -10.48 -3.53 4.93
CA GLY A 87 -9.58 -4.57 4.44
C GLY A 87 -9.79 -5.92 5.12
N ARG A 88 -10.08 -5.94 6.43
CA ARG A 88 -10.40 -7.18 7.16
C ARG A 88 -11.68 -7.82 6.65
N GLN A 89 -12.72 -7.05 6.39
CA GLN A 89 -13.99 -7.54 5.83
C GLN A 89 -13.79 -8.08 4.41
N SER A 90 -13.09 -7.34 3.55
CA SER A 90 -12.75 -7.80 2.20
C SER A 90 -11.92 -9.09 2.23
N LEU A 91 -10.92 -9.18 3.12
CA LEU A 91 -10.15 -10.40 3.26
C LEU A 91 -11.01 -11.56 3.75
N ALA A 92 -11.86 -11.33 4.75
CA ALA A 92 -12.77 -12.36 5.28
C ALA A 92 -13.69 -12.94 4.20
N SER A 93 -14.20 -12.12 3.28
CA SER A 93 -15.05 -12.57 2.17
C SER A 93 -14.32 -13.45 1.14
N LEU A 94 -13.00 -13.40 1.09
CA LEU A 94 -12.18 -14.24 0.20
C LEU A 94 -11.76 -15.57 0.84
N LEU A 95 -11.90 -15.71 2.16
CA LEU A 95 -11.34 -16.82 2.91
C LEU A 95 -12.36 -17.95 3.13
N ASP A 96 -11.90 -19.16 2.89
CA ASP A 96 -12.40 -20.41 3.47
C ASP A 96 -11.41 -20.92 4.54
N LYS A 97 -11.65 -22.10 5.09
CA LYS A 97 -10.78 -22.70 6.13
C LYS A 97 -9.35 -22.91 5.63
N ASP A 98 -9.19 -23.39 4.40
CA ASP A 98 -7.88 -23.76 3.83
C ASP A 98 -7.06 -22.51 3.49
N LYS A 99 -7.68 -21.51 2.86
CA LYS A 99 -7.03 -20.21 2.59
C LYS A 99 -6.63 -19.51 3.89
N ALA A 100 -7.52 -19.52 4.89
CA ALA A 100 -7.20 -18.96 6.20
C ALA A 100 -6.02 -19.69 6.86
N ALA A 101 -5.95 -21.02 6.76
CA ALA A 101 -4.85 -21.82 7.27
C ALA A 101 -3.52 -21.49 6.59
N GLN A 102 -3.52 -21.27 5.26
CA GLN A 102 -2.32 -20.83 4.52
C GLN A 102 -1.82 -19.47 5.03
N LEU A 103 -2.71 -18.47 5.18
CA LEU A 103 -2.32 -17.15 5.64
C LEU A 103 -1.83 -17.12 7.09
N ARG A 104 -2.19 -18.11 7.92
CA ARG A 104 -1.71 -18.20 9.32
C ARG A 104 -0.25 -18.64 9.43
N LYS A 105 0.34 -19.22 8.41
CA LYS A 105 1.71 -19.78 8.44
C LYS A 105 2.79 -18.76 8.16
N THR A 106 2.47 -17.60 7.56
CA THR A 106 3.43 -16.57 7.18
C THR A 106 3.59 -15.50 8.26
N PRO A 107 4.71 -14.76 8.31
CA PRO A 107 4.86 -13.61 9.21
C PRO A 107 3.76 -12.57 9.00
N ARG A 108 3.34 -11.95 10.09
CA ARG A 108 2.34 -10.87 10.06
C ARG A 108 2.70 -9.76 11.04
N ALA A 109 2.58 -8.52 10.59
CA ALA A 109 2.63 -7.35 11.45
C ALA A 109 1.26 -6.66 11.54
N ARG A 110 0.94 -6.13 12.70
CA ARG A 110 -0.16 -5.17 12.87
C ARG A 110 0.35 -3.79 12.53
N THR A 111 -0.41 -3.04 11.75
CA THR A 111 -0.11 -1.65 11.44
C THR A 111 -0.65 -0.72 12.53
N GLY A 112 -0.06 0.46 12.66
CA GLY A 112 -0.56 1.47 13.59
C GLY A 112 -1.95 2.03 13.21
N GLY A 113 -2.39 1.85 11.97
CA GLY A 113 -3.73 2.16 11.47
C GLY A 113 -4.78 1.08 11.75
N GLY A 114 -4.40 -0.03 12.41
CA GLY A 114 -5.32 -1.12 12.76
C GLY A 114 -5.49 -2.19 11.68
N GLY A 115 -4.65 -2.17 10.65
CA GLY A 115 -4.57 -3.18 9.60
C GLY A 115 -3.49 -4.23 9.85
N TRP A 116 -3.13 -4.97 8.80
CA TRP A 116 -2.11 -6.01 8.81
C TRP A 116 -1.24 -5.98 7.56
N HIS A 117 0.06 -6.29 7.72
CA HIS A 117 0.94 -6.69 6.64
C HIS A 117 1.22 -8.19 6.77
N LEU A 118 0.89 -9.00 5.77
CA LEU A 118 1.26 -10.41 5.68
C LEU A 118 2.39 -10.54 4.66
N PHE A 119 3.50 -11.15 5.08
CA PHE A 119 4.74 -11.20 4.29
C PHE A 119 4.92 -12.57 3.65
N PHE A 120 5.22 -12.60 2.36
CA PHE A 120 5.42 -13.81 1.56
C PHE A 120 6.73 -13.75 0.79
N GLN A 121 7.23 -14.90 0.34
CA GLN A 121 8.30 -14.95 -0.66
C GLN A 121 7.86 -14.16 -1.90
N GLY A 122 8.78 -13.39 -2.47
CA GLY A 122 8.49 -12.59 -3.65
C GLY A 122 8.17 -13.46 -4.85
N ILE A 123 7.18 -13.04 -5.60
CA ILE A 123 6.80 -13.62 -6.89
C ILE A 123 6.63 -12.48 -7.89
N ASP A 124 6.60 -12.82 -9.18
CA ASP A 124 6.37 -11.84 -10.24
C ASP A 124 4.88 -11.52 -10.37
N VAL A 125 4.37 -10.78 -9.39
CA VAL A 125 3.03 -10.18 -9.41
C VAL A 125 3.15 -8.67 -9.46
N LYS A 126 2.18 -8.01 -10.07
CA LYS A 126 2.12 -6.55 -10.11
C LYS A 126 1.88 -5.98 -8.71
N ASN A 127 2.46 -4.80 -8.46
CA ASN A 127 2.05 -3.96 -7.33
C ASN A 127 0.62 -3.46 -7.61
N LEU A 128 -0.35 -3.85 -6.79
CA LEU A 128 -1.76 -3.54 -6.99
C LEU A 128 -2.30 -2.79 -5.78
N VAL A 129 -2.88 -1.64 -6.00
CA VAL A 129 -3.54 -0.84 -4.97
C VAL A 129 -5.04 -0.97 -5.11
N GLY A 130 -5.74 -1.30 -4.02
CA GLY A 130 -7.20 -1.37 -3.98
C GLY A 130 -7.80 -2.44 -4.89
N PHE A 131 -7.16 -3.61 -5.03
CA PHE A 131 -7.75 -4.71 -5.83
C PHE A 131 -9.05 -5.23 -5.21
N LYS A 132 -9.22 -5.05 -3.91
CA LYS A 132 -10.46 -5.07 -3.16
C LYS A 132 -10.45 -3.90 -2.17
N PRO A 133 -11.60 -3.46 -1.65
CA PRO A 133 -11.64 -2.38 -0.67
C PRO A 133 -10.72 -2.64 0.53
N GLY A 134 -9.69 -1.80 0.70
CA GLY A 134 -8.69 -1.92 1.77
C GLY A 134 -7.74 -3.12 1.63
N LEU A 135 -7.59 -3.71 0.43
CA LEU A 135 -6.60 -4.75 0.15
C LEU A 135 -5.67 -4.31 -0.97
N ASP A 136 -4.37 -4.33 -0.68
CA ASP A 136 -3.29 -4.06 -1.63
C ASP A 136 -2.33 -5.23 -1.72
N ILE A 137 -1.75 -5.43 -2.90
CA ILE A 137 -0.53 -6.21 -3.07
C ILE A 137 0.64 -5.28 -3.27
N ARG A 138 1.54 -5.28 -2.31
CA ARG A 138 2.80 -4.56 -2.42
C ARG A 138 3.88 -5.52 -2.91
N SER A 139 4.33 -5.29 -4.14
CA SER A 139 5.36 -6.06 -4.83
C SER A 139 6.39 -5.12 -5.43
N ARG A 140 7.10 -5.52 -6.48
CA ARG A 140 8.16 -4.72 -7.13
C ARG A 140 7.66 -3.31 -7.44
N GLY A 141 8.35 -2.30 -6.93
CA GLY A 141 7.98 -0.89 -7.05
C GLY A 141 7.15 -0.36 -5.87
N GLY A 142 6.63 -1.22 -5.01
CA GLY A 142 5.97 -0.86 -3.76
C GLY A 142 6.89 -0.94 -2.55
N HIS A 143 6.40 -0.41 -1.43
CA HIS A 143 7.07 -0.55 -0.14
C HIS A 143 6.04 -0.58 0.99
N VAL A 144 6.45 -1.09 2.16
CA VAL A 144 5.66 -1.06 3.39
C VAL A 144 6.52 -0.66 4.57
N ILE A 145 5.89 -0.10 5.59
CA ILE A 145 6.57 0.23 6.85
C ILE A 145 6.63 -1.02 7.74
N LEU A 146 7.80 -1.27 8.33
CA LEU A 146 8.07 -2.43 9.16
C LEU A 146 8.04 -2.09 10.66
N PRO A 147 7.73 -3.07 11.53
CA PRO A 147 8.00 -2.95 12.96
C PRO A 147 9.48 -2.71 13.25
N PRO A 148 9.82 -1.95 14.29
CA PRO A 148 8.96 -1.31 15.31
C PRO A 148 8.64 0.17 15.04
N SER A 149 8.47 0.56 13.80
CA SER A 149 8.18 1.94 13.36
C SER A 149 6.94 2.54 14.04
N ILE A 150 6.81 3.86 13.97
CA ILE A 150 5.69 4.61 14.55
C ILE A 150 4.78 5.10 13.41
N HIS A 151 3.49 4.83 13.53
CA HIS A 151 2.45 5.31 12.62
C HIS A 151 2.01 6.74 13.00
N ALA A 152 1.38 7.47 12.06
CA ALA A 152 0.84 8.80 12.30
C ALA A 152 -0.15 8.87 13.48
N SER A 153 -0.87 7.78 13.78
CA SER A 153 -1.72 7.66 14.97
C SER A 153 -0.97 7.60 16.30
N GLY A 154 0.35 7.61 16.30
CA GLY A 154 1.20 7.40 17.47
C GLY A 154 1.37 5.93 17.90
N LYS A 155 0.62 5.01 17.29
CA LYS A 155 0.74 3.57 17.57
C LYS A 155 1.93 2.97 16.81
N ARG A 156 2.52 1.90 17.38
CA ARG A 156 3.62 1.18 16.74
C ARG A 156 3.14 0.09 15.81
N TYR A 157 3.89 -0.09 14.72
CA TYR A 157 3.86 -1.35 14.00
C TYR A 157 4.47 -2.45 14.87
N ALA A 158 3.82 -3.61 14.95
CA ALA A 158 4.25 -4.71 15.80
C ALA A 158 3.98 -6.06 15.15
N PHE A 159 4.96 -6.98 15.20
CA PHE A 159 4.72 -8.36 14.78
C PHE A 159 3.85 -9.08 15.82
N ASP A 160 2.81 -9.73 15.38
CA ASP A 160 2.07 -10.76 16.11
C ASP A 160 2.46 -12.17 15.63
N ARG A 161 3.01 -12.28 14.43
CA ARG A 161 3.73 -13.44 13.92
C ARG A 161 5.11 -13.00 13.42
N CYS A 162 6.08 -13.08 14.33
CA CYS A 162 7.41 -12.56 14.09
C CYS A 162 8.19 -13.41 13.08
N PRO A 163 8.90 -12.81 12.11
CA PRO A 163 9.69 -13.55 11.12
C PRO A 163 10.87 -14.33 11.71
N THR A 164 11.24 -14.11 12.97
CA THR A 164 12.19 -14.93 13.71
C THR A 164 11.66 -16.33 14.05
N LYS A 165 10.32 -16.49 14.08
CA LYS A 165 9.61 -17.74 14.40
C LYS A 165 8.78 -18.26 13.23
N PHE A 166 8.30 -17.40 12.36
CA PHE A 166 7.49 -17.73 11.20
C PHE A 166 8.30 -17.48 9.93
N LYS A 167 8.50 -18.52 9.11
CA LYS A 167 9.19 -18.37 7.83
C LYS A 167 8.26 -17.77 6.77
N LEU A 168 8.83 -16.97 5.86
CA LEU A 168 8.11 -16.53 4.67
C LEU A 168 7.56 -17.75 3.93
N GLN A 169 6.25 -17.79 3.75
CA GLN A 169 5.59 -18.80 2.93
C GLN A 169 5.57 -18.35 1.47
N ARG A 170 5.38 -19.30 0.55
CA ARG A 170 5.08 -18.99 -0.84
C ARG A 170 3.79 -18.17 -0.91
N PHE A 171 3.74 -17.19 -1.80
CA PHE A 171 2.53 -16.41 -2.05
C PHE A 171 1.41 -17.35 -2.53
N PRO A 172 0.20 -17.31 -1.96
CA PRO A 172 -0.87 -18.25 -2.27
C PRO A 172 -1.32 -18.19 -3.72
N ASP A 173 -1.40 -19.34 -4.39
CA ASP A 173 -1.81 -19.40 -5.81
C ASP A 173 -3.22 -18.84 -6.04
N TRP A 174 -4.16 -19.06 -5.10
CA TRP A 174 -5.50 -18.48 -5.19
C TRP A 174 -5.49 -16.95 -5.15
N LEU A 175 -4.57 -16.36 -4.37
CA LEU A 175 -4.43 -14.91 -4.28
C LEU A 175 -3.72 -14.38 -5.54
N ALA A 176 -2.70 -15.08 -6.03
CA ALA A 176 -2.04 -14.76 -7.28
C ALA A 176 -3.03 -14.77 -8.47
N LYS A 177 -3.94 -15.76 -8.51
CA LYS A 177 -4.99 -15.84 -9.53
C LYS A 177 -5.92 -14.62 -9.48
N ILE A 178 -6.45 -14.25 -8.32
CA ILE A 178 -7.33 -13.08 -8.16
C ILE A 178 -6.61 -11.80 -8.60
N THR A 179 -5.31 -11.66 -8.27
CA THR A 179 -4.55 -10.45 -8.56
C THR A 179 -3.95 -10.40 -9.96
N SER A 180 -3.93 -11.52 -10.69
CA SER A 180 -3.55 -11.59 -12.11
C SER A 180 -4.70 -11.33 -13.07
N GLU A 181 -5.94 -11.45 -12.60
CA GLU A 181 -7.10 -11.06 -13.39
C GLU A 181 -6.99 -9.58 -13.75
N PRO A 182 -7.17 -9.22 -15.03
CA PRO A 182 -7.12 -7.83 -15.42
C PRO A 182 -8.18 -7.07 -14.60
N ALA A 183 -7.80 -5.92 -14.04
CA ALA A 183 -8.78 -5.01 -13.47
C ALA A 183 -9.94 -4.89 -14.47
N PRO A 184 -11.21 -4.95 -14.03
CA PRO A 184 -12.33 -4.79 -14.93
C PRO A 184 -12.05 -3.56 -15.79
N ARG A 185 -11.75 -3.79 -17.06
CA ARG A 185 -11.63 -2.68 -18.00
C ARG A 185 -13.02 -2.12 -18.09
N ILE A 186 -13.22 -0.95 -17.51
CA ILE A 186 -14.36 -0.13 -17.91
C ILE A 186 -14.15 0.05 -19.42
N ALA A 187 -14.98 -0.64 -20.20
CA ALA A 187 -14.76 -0.79 -21.63
C ALA A 187 -14.54 0.59 -22.25
N SER A 188 -13.40 0.78 -22.91
CA SER A 188 -12.98 2.07 -23.48
C SER A 188 -13.97 2.66 -24.46
N SER A 189 -14.86 1.82 -25.03
CA SER A 189 -15.86 2.20 -26.03
C SER A 189 -17.21 2.62 -25.44
N MET A 190 -17.44 2.46 -24.12
CA MET A 190 -18.76 2.68 -23.53
C MET A 190 -18.87 3.93 -22.66
N ILE A 191 -17.77 4.64 -22.39
CA ILE A 191 -17.84 5.84 -21.54
C ILE A 191 -17.44 7.06 -22.37
N HIS A 192 -18.37 7.61 -23.11
CA HIS A 192 -18.36 9.02 -23.44
C HIS A 192 -18.89 9.75 -22.19
N VAL A 193 -17.98 10.30 -21.39
CA VAL A 193 -18.38 11.28 -20.38
C VAL A 193 -18.48 12.61 -21.12
N ASP A 194 -19.61 12.84 -21.78
CA ASP A 194 -19.98 14.18 -22.24
C ASP A 194 -20.24 15.04 -21.00
N ALA A 195 -19.89 16.30 -21.10
CA ALA A 195 -19.92 17.32 -20.06
C ALA A 195 -21.04 17.12 -19.02
N GLY A 196 -20.78 16.33 -17.97
CA GLY A 196 -21.66 16.18 -16.81
C GLY A 196 -22.52 14.92 -16.75
N ASN A 197 -22.59 14.09 -17.79
CA ASN A 197 -23.34 12.83 -17.73
C ASN A 197 -22.44 11.66 -17.31
N ILE A 198 -22.65 11.15 -16.08
CA ILE A 198 -21.93 9.98 -15.51
C ILE A 198 -22.79 8.71 -15.53
N ASP A 199 -23.98 8.73 -16.13
CA ASP A 199 -24.93 7.62 -16.07
C ASP A 199 -24.40 6.35 -16.75
N ASP A 200 -23.61 6.51 -17.79
CA ASP A 200 -22.96 5.41 -18.53
C ASP A 200 -21.78 4.78 -17.77
N VAL A 201 -21.34 5.38 -16.67
CA VAL A 201 -20.27 4.78 -15.84
C VAL A 201 -20.87 3.66 -15.01
N PRO A 202 -20.41 2.39 -15.18
CA PRO A 202 -20.91 1.28 -14.39
C PRO A 202 -20.51 1.43 -12.91
N THR A 203 -21.23 0.74 -12.03
CA THR A 203 -20.85 0.66 -10.61
C THR A 203 -19.47 0.00 -10.47
N ILE A 204 -18.57 0.63 -9.74
CA ILE A 204 -17.18 0.23 -9.53
C ILE A 204 -17.03 -0.25 -8.08
N THR A 205 -16.84 -1.56 -7.89
CA THR A 205 -16.66 -2.16 -6.56
C THR A 205 -15.20 -2.45 -6.26
N ASP A 206 -14.46 -2.88 -7.27
CA ASP A 206 -13.06 -3.30 -7.16
C ASP A 206 -12.16 -2.40 -8.01
N TYR A 207 -10.86 -2.34 -7.66
CA TYR A 207 -9.86 -1.54 -8.38
C TYR A 207 -10.25 -0.06 -8.58
N ARG A 208 -11.01 0.51 -7.65
CA ARG A 208 -11.59 1.86 -7.76
C ARG A 208 -10.55 2.93 -8.08
N ASN A 209 -9.39 2.94 -7.40
CA ASN A 209 -8.30 3.86 -7.70
C ASN A 209 -7.79 3.70 -9.12
N ASN A 210 -7.61 2.47 -9.59
CA ASN A 210 -7.13 2.20 -10.96
C ASN A 210 -8.17 2.64 -12.00
N ALA A 211 -9.45 2.42 -11.71
CA ALA A 211 -10.55 2.84 -12.56
C ALA A 211 -10.62 4.36 -12.67
N LEU A 212 -10.58 5.09 -11.54
CA LEU A 212 -10.58 6.54 -11.53
C LEU A 212 -9.32 7.13 -12.18
N THR A 213 -8.13 6.56 -11.94
CA THR A 213 -6.89 6.97 -12.62
C THR A 213 -6.97 6.78 -14.14
N SER A 214 -7.57 5.66 -14.59
CA SER A 214 -7.79 5.42 -16.03
C SER A 214 -8.79 6.41 -16.63
N LEU A 215 -9.84 6.76 -15.90
CA LEU A 215 -10.82 7.80 -16.30
C LEU A 215 -10.16 9.18 -16.36
N CYS A 216 -9.36 9.53 -15.35
CA CYS A 216 -8.57 10.76 -15.31
C CYS A 216 -7.76 10.96 -16.58
N GLY A 217 -6.94 9.96 -16.95
CA GLY A 217 -6.12 10.03 -18.16
C GLY A 217 -6.93 10.15 -19.45
N ARG A 218 -8.15 9.61 -19.50
CA ARG A 218 -9.05 9.74 -20.66
C ARG A 218 -9.66 11.13 -20.75
N LEU A 219 -10.17 11.66 -19.65
CA LEU A 219 -10.75 13.00 -19.59
C LEU A 219 -9.75 14.07 -20.04
N PHE A 220 -8.50 13.97 -19.61
CA PHE A 220 -7.44 14.85 -20.11
C PHE A 220 -7.20 14.70 -21.62
N LYS A 221 -7.24 13.48 -22.16
CA LYS A 221 -7.11 13.25 -23.62
C LYS A 221 -8.31 13.78 -24.42
N GLN A 222 -9.48 13.90 -23.80
CA GLN A 222 -10.68 14.52 -24.37
C GLN A 222 -10.66 16.05 -24.29
N GLY A 223 -9.64 16.64 -23.68
CA GLY A 223 -9.44 18.08 -23.60
C GLY A 223 -10.06 18.76 -22.38
N HIS A 224 -10.54 17.99 -21.37
CA HIS A 224 -11.05 18.58 -20.14
C HIS A 224 -9.93 19.25 -19.33
N THR A 225 -10.23 20.34 -18.68
CA THR A 225 -9.34 21.03 -17.74
C THR A 225 -9.17 20.25 -16.44
N ALA A 226 -8.11 20.52 -15.68
CA ALA A 226 -7.86 19.87 -14.41
C ALA A 226 -9.03 20.05 -13.42
N SER A 227 -9.68 21.21 -13.42
CA SER A 227 -10.85 21.49 -12.56
C SER A 227 -12.06 20.64 -12.93
N GLU A 228 -12.33 20.50 -14.24
CA GLU A 228 -13.43 19.65 -14.74
C GLU A 228 -13.15 18.17 -14.46
N VAL A 229 -11.93 17.72 -14.67
CA VAL A 229 -11.52 16.34 -14.39
C VAL A 229 -11.71 16.03 -12.89
N SER A 230 -11.24 16.89 -12.00
CA SER A 230 -11.41 16.72 -10.56
C SER A 230 -12.89 16.64 -10.16
N ALA A 231 -13.74 17.56 -10.66
CA ALA A 231 -15.17 17.56 -10.38
C ALA A 231 -15.86 16.28 -10.86
N LEU A 232 -15.55 15.83 -12.08
CA LEU A 232 -16.10 14.60 -12.65
C LEU A 232 -15.68 13.36 -11.88
N LEU A 233 -14.39 13.23 -11.51
CA LEU A 233 -13.90 12.10 -10.74
C LEU A 233 -14.51 12.03 -9.34
N LEU A 234 -14.70 13.16 -8.67
CA LEU A 234 -15.39 13.22 -7.38
C LEU A 234 -16.85 12.77 -7.53
N SER A 235 -17.55 13.26 -8.53
CA SER A 235 -18.93 12.84 -8.82
C SER A 235 -19.03 11.34 -9.13
N ILE A 236 -18.13 10.81 -9.95
CA ILE A 236 -18.07 9.36 -10.25
C ILE A 236 -17.76 8.56 -8.99
N ASN A 237 -16.84 9.03 -8.16
CA ASN A 237 -16.53 8.36 -6.91
C ASN A 237 -17.75 8.26 -5.99
N GLU A 238 -18.47 9.35 -5.80
CA GLU A 238 -19.65 9.42 -4.92
C GLU A 238 -20.81 8.58 -5.45
N ASN A 239 -21.05 8.61 -6.76
CA ASN A 239 -22.24 7.99 -7.36
C ASN A 239 -22.01 6.57 -7.88
N LYS A 240 -20.79 6.20 -8.30
CA LYS A 240 -20.47 4.94 -8.99
C LYS A 240 -19.53 4.04 -8.22
N CYS A 241 -18.66 4.54 -7.33
CA CYS A 241 -17.80 3.68 -6.50
C CYS A 241 -18.57 3.15 -5.28
N ARG A 242 -18.39 1.85 -4.98
CA ARG A 242 -19.03 1.18 -3.85
C ARG A 242 -18.02 0.31 -3.08
N PRO A 243 -17.66 0.69 -1.85
CA PRO A 243 -17.92 2.01 -1.25
C PRO A 243 -17.12 3.12 -1.97
N PRO A 244 -17.50 4.39 -1.85
CA PRO A 244 -16.69 5.49 -2.38
C PRO A 244 -15.29 5.51 -1.74
N LEU A 245 -14.29 6.01 -2.47
CA LEU A 245 -12.97 6.34 -1.91
C LEU A 245 -13.08 7.60 -1.05
N GLU A 246 -12.15 7.75 -0.13
CA GLU A 246 -12.04 9.00 0.61
C GLU A 246 -11.56 10.13 -0.31
N ARG A 247 -12.04 11.34 -0.10
CA ARG A 247 -11.79 12.48 -1.00
C ARG A 247 -10.29 12.69 -1.31
N PRO A 248 -9.36 12.62 -0.33
CA PRO A 248 -7.92 12.74 -0.60
C PRO A 248 -7.33 11.63 -1.47
N GLU A 249 -8.05 10.53 -1.68
CA GLU A 249 -7.62 9.45 -2.58
C GLU A 249 -8.04 9.71 -4.04
N VAL A 250 -8.94 10.64 -4.26
CA VAL A 250 -9.48 11.00 -5.59
C VAL A 250 -8.82 12.26 -6.15
N GLU A 251 -8.49 13.23 -5.28
CA GLU A 251 -7.77 14.48 -5.57
C GLU A 251 -6.26 14.24 -5.76
#